data_af36991203b3456d99dc8669bac192cd
#
_entry.id   af36991203b3456d99dc8669bac192cd
#
_cell.length_a   1.000
_cell.length_b   1.000
_cell.length_c   1.000
_cell.angle_alpha   90.00
_cell.angle_beta   90.00
_cell.angle_gamma   90.00
#
_symmetry.space_group_name_H-M   'P 1'
#
loop_
_entity.id
_entity.type
_entity.pdbx_description
1 polymer ?
#
loop_
_entity_poly.entity_id
_entity_poly.type
_entity_poly.pdbx_seq_one_letter_code
_entity_poly.pdbx_strand_id
1 'polypeptide(L)'
;RDVLGSRGLGDVYKRQFLTGGFFSGLSGFLGMKTATYASARTANAAQHSLNKGLRVAFRSGAVMGLVVVGLGLLDISFWYILLDYCIPTDALNPSAKLCVITTTMLTFGMGASTQALFARVGGGIYTKAADVGADLVGKVEAGIPEDDPRNPATIADNVGDNVGDVAGMGADLYESYCGSILATAALGAAAFIGSDDTVMQFKAVIAPMLIAAVGIVLSIIGIFAVRTKENAGMKELLGSLATGTNLSSVLIVVATFLILWALGLENWVNISFAVVVGLIVGIVIGRSTEYYTSQSYKPTQRLAESGKTGPATVIISGIGLGMVSTTIPVLAVVTGIILSYWLASGFDFANISMGLYGIGIAAVGMLSTLGITLATDAYGPIADNAGGNAEMSGLGKEVRKRTDALDSLGNTTAATGKGFAIGSAALTGLALLASYVEEIRIGLTRLGQTILELPNGITVDVHNASFTDYMLYYDVTLMNPKVLSGMFLGSMMAFLFCGLTMNAVGRAAAHMVEEVRRQFREIKGILTGEAEPDYARCVQISTKGAQREMVFPSLLAIIAPIATGLIFGVPGVIGLLIGGLSSGFVLAIF
;
A
#
# COMPACT_ATOMS: atom_id res chain seq x y z
N ARG A 1 15.67 -16.30 28.18
CA ARG A 1 15.52 -16.30 29.60
C ARG A 1 14.23 -15.58 29.86
N ASP A 2 13.85 -14.85 30.72
CA ASP A 2 12.47 -14.37 30.91
C ASP A 2 11.99 -13.43 29.78
N VAL A 3 11.51 -14.00 28.67
CA VAL A 3 10.99 -13.25 27.50
C VAL A 3 9.66 -12.58 27.83
N LEU A 4 8.91 -13.12 28.79
CA LEU A 4 7.62 -12.56 29.24
C LEU A 4 7.80 -11.42 30.24
N GLY A 5 8.98 -11.25 30.85
CA GLY A 5 9.28 -10.11 31.70
C GLY A 5 9.27 -8.79 30.93
N SER A 6 8.91 -7.69 31.62
CA SER A 6 8.76 -6.36 30.99
C SER A 6 9.99 -5.88 30.20
N ARG A 7 11.20 -6.28 30.62
CA ARG A 7 12.45 -6.00 29.89
C ARG A 7 12.63 -6.88 28.65
N GLY A 8 12.29 -8.18 28.76
CA GLY A 8 12.43 -9.13 27.67
C GLY A 8 11.53 -8.80 26.49
N LEU A 9 10.25 -8.54 26.71
CA LEU A 9 9.29 -8.12 25.70
C LEU A 9 9.64 -6.74 25.11
N GLY A 10 10.11 -5.81 25.93
CA GLY A 10 10.54 -4.49 25.46
C GLY A 10 11.71 -4.59 24.46
N ASP A 11 12.63 -5.51 24.65
CA ASP A 11 13.74 -5.72 23.71
C ASP A 11 13.28 -6.45 22.43
N VAL A 12 12.30 -7.35 22.54
CA VAL A 12 11.67 -8.00 21.38
C VAL A 12 10.96 -6.96 20.51
N TYR A 13 10.15 -6.08 21.10
CA TYR A 13 9.45 -5.01 20.39
C TYR A 13 10.41 -4.10 19.63
N LYS A 14 11.50 -3.66 20.26
CA LYS A 14 12.52 -2.83 19.60
C LYS A 14 13.12 -3.54 18.38
N ARG A 15 13.48 -4.81 18.52
CA ARG A 15 14.07 -5.60 17.44
C ARG A 15 13.09 -5.81 16.30
N GLN A 16 11.83 -6.13 16.60
CA GLN A 16 10.78 -6.29 15.60
C GLN A 16 10.52 -5.00 14.83
N PHE A 17 10.43 -3.86 15.53
CA PHE A 17 10.30 -2.55 14.91
C PHE A 17 11.45 -2.28 13.93
N LEU A 18 12.70 -2.55 14.36
CA LEU A 18 13.88 -2.34 13.52
C LEU A 18 13.91 -3.27 12.31
N THR A 19 13.55 -4.56 12.46
CA THR A 19 13.54 -5.50 11.32
C THR A 19 12.44 -5.15 10.32
N GLY A 20 11.23 -4.79 10.78
CA GLY A 20 10.15 -4.36 9.90
C GLY A 20 10.53 -3.14 9.06
N GLY A 21 11.12 -2.11 9.69
CA GLY A 21 11.63 -0.95 8.97
C GLY A 21 12.79 -1.28 8.02
N PHE A 22 13.71 -2.14 8.45
CA PHE A 22 14.84 -2.56 7.64
C PHE A 22 14.41 -3.33 6.38
N PHE A 23 13.53 -4.34 6.50
CA PHE A 23 13.10 -5.13 5.35
C PHE A 23 12.20 -4.32 4.41
N SER A 24 11.36 -3.42 4.93
CA SER A 24 10.62 -2.46 4.11
C SER A 24 11.57 -1.57 3.28
N GLY A 25 12.59 -0.97 3.92
CA GLY A 25 13.60 -0.16 3.23
C GLY A 25 14.45 -0.97 2.25
N LEU A 26 14.84 -2.20 2.63
CA LEU A 26 15.60 -3.11 1.77
C LEU A 26 14.82 -3.49 0.50
N SER A 27 13.52 -3.75 0.63
CA SER A 27 12.67 -4.07 -0.51
C SER A 27 12.60 -2.91 -1.51
N GLY A 28 12.43 -1.68 -1.02
CA GLY A 28 12.48 -0.47 -1.84
C GLY A 28 13.83 -0.27 -2.54
N PHE A 29 14.93 -0.47 -1.81
CA PHE A 29 16.29 -0.37 -2.37
C PHE A 29 16.54 -1.38 -3.50
N LEU A 30 16.21 -2.65 -3.29
CA LEU A 30 16.37 -3.70 -4.31
C LEU A 30 15.48 -3.45 -5.52
N GLY A 31 14.25 -2.99 -5.30
CA GLY A 31 13.33 -2.60 -6.35
C GLY A 31 13.86 -1.47 -7.22
N MET A 32 14.27 -0.35 -6.60
CA MET A 32 14.85 0.80 -7.32
C MET A 32 16.10 0.42 -8.11
N LYS A 33 17.02 -0.31 -7.49
CA LYS A 33 18.22 -0.76 -8.15
C LYS A 33 17.92 -1.62 -9.38
N THR A 34 16.93 -2.51 -9.27
CA THR A 34 16.50 -3.33 -10.40
C THR A 34 15.85 -2.47 -11.49
N ALA A 35 14.95 -1.54 -11.12
CA ALA A 35 14.27 -0.67 -12.06
C ALA A 35 15.26 0.21 -12.85
N THR A 36 16.24 0.80 -12.17
CA THR A 36 17.29 1.61 -12.79
C THR A 36 18.07 0.82 -13.85
N TYR A 37 18.47 -0.42 -13.55
CA TYR A 37 19.15 -1.27 -14.54
C TYR A 37 18.23 -1.79 -15.64
N ALA A 38 16.94 -1.91 -15.38
CA ALA A 38 15.96 -2.44 -16.31
C ALA A 38 15.58 -1.43 -17.39
N SER A 39 15.56 -0.13 -17.09
CA SER A 39 15.16 0.91 -18.04
C SER A 39 15.99 0.91 -19.31
N ALA A 40 17.33 0.93 -19.19
CA ALA A 40 18.22 0.85 -20.35
C ALA A 40 18.09 -0.47 -21.12
N ARG A 41 17.86 -1.59 -20.41
CA ARG A 41 17.63 -2.90 -21.06
C ARG A 41 16.29 -2.94 -21.78
N THR A 42 15.28 -2.25 -21.27
CA THR A 42 13.96 -2.12 -21.90
C THR A 42 14.07 -1.28 -23.17
N ALA A 43 14.77 -0.15 -23.13
CA ALA A 43 15.03 0.67 -24.32
C ALA A 43 15.77 -0.15 -25.41
N ASN A 44 16.82 -0.89 -25.03
CA ASN A 44 17.51 -1.79 -25.96
C ASN A 44 16.62 -2.90 -26.51
N ALA A 45 15.77 -3.51 -25.69
CA ALA A 45 14.82 -4.54 -26.15
C ALA A 45 13.76 -3.98 -27.10
N ALA A 46 13.31 -2.73 -26.86
CA ALA A 46 12.35 -2.02 -27.70
C ALA A 46 12.92 -1.70 -29.12
N GLN A 47 14.24 -1.65 -29.30
CA GLN A 47 14.84 -1.57 -30.64
C GLN A 47 14.43 -2.74 -31.52
N HIS A 48 14.27 -3.92 -30.94
CA HIS A 48 13.93 -5.13 -31.67
C HIS A 48 12.41 -5.36 -31.79
N SER A 49 11.67 -5.20 -30.71
CA SER A 49 10.22 -5.37 -30.75
C SER A 49 9.52 -4.82 -29.50
N LEU A 50 8.24 -4.42 -29.66
CA LEU A 50 7.38 -3.97 -28.57
C LEU A 50 7.21 -5.06 -27.49
N ASN A 51 6.97 -6.32 -27.91
CA ASN A 51 6.79 -7.44 -26.98
C ASN A 51 8.06 -7.75 -26.17
N LYS A 52 9.25 -7.61 -26.78
CA LYS A 52 10.52 -7.79 -26.04
C LYS A 52 10.69 -6.68 -25.00
N GLY A 53 10.40 -5.43 -25.35
CA GLY A 53 10.40 -4.30 -24.43
C GLY A 53 9.46 -4.54 -23.25
N LEU A 54 8.18 -4.85 -23.51
CA LEU A 54 7.19 -5.16 -22.49
C LEU A 54 7.67 -6.29 -21.54
N ARG A 55 8.17 -7.38 -22.10
CA ARG A 55 8.62 -8.53 -21.28
C ARG A 55 9.81 -8.21 -20.39
N VAL A 56 10.76 -7.40 -20.86
CA VAL A 56 11.90 -6.97 -20.05
C VAL A 56 11.43 -6.06 -18.93
N ALA A 57 10.65 -5.03 -19.23
CA ALA A 57 10.13 -4.10 -18.24
C ALA A 57 9.27 -4.80 -17.18
N PHE A 58 8.28 -5.59 -17.61
CA PHE A 58 7.36 -6.27 -16.70
C PHE A 58 8.04 -7.32 -15.81
N ARG A 59 8.94 -8.13 -16.35
CA ARG A 59 9.67 -9.12 -15.56
C ARG A 59 10.66 -8.46 -14.58
N SER A 60 11.22 -7.33 -14.94
CA SER A 60 12.06 -6.56 -14.03
C SER A 60 11.24 -5.91 -12.92
N GLY A 61 10.05 -5.39 -13.24
CA GLY A 61 9.07 -4.93 -12.24
C GLY A 61 8.64 -6.07 -11.30
N ALA A 62 8.51 -7.30 -11.82
CA ALA A 62 8.18 -8.47 -11.02
C ALA A 62 9.23 -8.80 -9.93
N VAL A 63 10.49 -8.43 -10.12
CA VAL A 63 11.51 -8.56 -9.07
C VAL A 63 11.11 -7.75 -7.84
N MET A 64 10.63 -6.51 -8.04
CA MET A 64 10.13 -5.69 -6.93
C MET A 64 8.96 -6.36 -6.20
N GLY A 65 7.95 -6.81 -6.95
CA GLY A 65 6.78 -7.48 -6.37
C GLY A 65 7.16 -8.72 -5.56
N LEU A 66 8.01 -9.58 -6.11
CA LEU A 66 8.44 -10.80 -5.44
C LEU A 66 9.37 -10.55 -4.24
N VAL A 67 10.19 -9.51 -4.29
CA VAL A 67 11.04 -9.10 -3.15
C VAL A 67 10.17 -8.61 -1.99
N VAL A 68 9.17 -7.77 -2.27
CA VAL A 68 8.25 -7.26 -1.25
C VAL A 68 7.51 -8.40 -0.54
N VAL A 69 6.83 -9.26 -1.29
CA VAL A 69 6.05 -10.35 -0.68
C VAL A 69 6.94 -11.43 -0.06
N GLY A 70 8.10 -11.70 -0.66
CA GLY A 70 9.06 -12.68 -0.16
C GLY A 70 9.71 -12.25 1.15
N LEU A 71 10.21 -11.01 1.24
CA LEU A 71 10.80 -10.48 2.47
C LEU A 71 9.76 -10.32 3.58
N GLY A 72 8.54 -9.87 3.24
CA GLY A 72 7.45 -9.74 4.19
C GLY A 72 7.09 -11.08 4.84
N LEU A 73 6.87 -12.11 4.03
CA LEU A 73 6.52 -13.43 4.55
C LEU A 73 7.70 -14.10 5.29
N LEU A 74 8.93 -13.86 4.82
CA LEU A 74 10.15 -14.35 5.49
C LEU A 74 10.24 -13.81 6.91
N ASP A 75 10.08 -12.50 7.09
CA ASP A 75 10.23 -11.85 8.40
C ASP A 75 9.08 -12.23 9.34
N ILE A 76 7.84 -12.28 8.84
CA ILE A 76 6.69 -12.79 9.59
C ILE A 76 6.95 -14.22 10.08
N SER A 77 7.39 -15.12 9.19
CA SER A 77 7.63 -16.52 9.52
C SER A 77 8.80 -16.66 10.51
N PHE A 78 9.86 -15.89 10.34
CA PHE A 78 11.00 -15.87 11.25
C PHE A 78 10.59 -15.46 12.66
N TRP A 79 9.86 -14.35 12.80
CA TRP A 79 9.41 -13.89 14.12
C TRP A 79 8.40 -14.85 14.76
N TYR A 80 7.50 -15.44 13.98
CA TYR A 80 6.56 -16.42 14.49
C TYR A 80 7.30 -17.62 15.11
N ILE A 81 8.23 -18.23 14.37
CA ILE A 81 9.02 -19.38 14.83
C ILE A 81 9.89 -19.01 16.05
N LEU A 82 10.53 -17.84 15.99
CA LEU A 82 11.38 -17.37 17.09
C LEU A 82 10.58 -17.16 18.38
N LEU A 83 9.42 -16.52 18.30
CA LEU A 83 8.56 -16.28 19.46
C LEU A 83 7.96 -17.56 20.00
N ASP A 84 7.54 -18.47 19.12
CA ASP A 84 7.02 -19.78 19.55
C ASP A 84 8.06 -20.60 20.32
N TYR A 85 9.33 -20.54 19.88
CA TYR A 85 10.45 -21.17 20.57
C TYR A 85 10.82 -20.46 21.89
N CYS A 86 10.79 -19.13 21.93
CA CYS A 86 11.25 -18.35 23.07
C CYS A 86 10.21 -18.22 24.19
N ILE A 87 8.91 -18.27 23.88
CA ILE A 87 7.83 -18.18 24.87
C ILE A 87 7.52 -19.58 25.41
N PRO A 88 7.80 -19.85 26.69
CA PRO A 88 7.61 -21.20 27.27
C PRO A 88 6.11 -21.54 27.38
N THR A 89 5.74 -22.73 26.99
CA THR A 89 4.37 -23.26 27.08
C THR A 89 3.89 -23.44 28.52
N ASP A 90 4.82 -23.66 29.43
CA ASP A 90 4.50 -23.90 30.87
C ASP A 90 4.09 -22.61 31.61
N ALA A 91 4.40 -21.43 31.06
CA ALA A 91 4.07 -20.12 31.65
C ALA A 91 2.70 -19.58 31.25
N LEU A 92 2.13 -20.07 30.14
CA LEU A 92 0.84 -19.66 29.58
C LEU A 92 0.11 -20.91 29.07
N ASN A 93 -1.22 -20.91 29.15
CA ASN A 93 -1.96 -21.94 28.42
C ASN A 93 -1.71 -21.75 26.89
N PRO A 94 -1.81 -22.80 26.05
CA PRO A 94 -1.48 -22.73 24.63
C PRO A 94 -2.28 -21.67 23.86
N SER A 95 -3.54 -21.43 24.23
CA SER A 95 -4.40 -20.42 23.62
C SER A 95 -3.90 -19.01 23.91
N ALA A 96 -3.57 -18.69 25.16
CA ALA A 96 -3.00 -17.40 25.53
C ALA A 96 -1.63 -17.17 24.89
N LYS A 97 -0.81 -18.22 24.75
CA LYS A 97 0.49 -18.15 24.06
C LYS A 97 0.33 -17.67 22.62
N LEU A 98 -0.61 -18.22 21.84
CA LEU A 98 -0.86 -17.80 20.45
C LEU A 98 -1.31 -16.33 20.36
N CYS A 99 -2.17 -15.89 21.27
CA CYS A 99 -2.58 -14.48 21.33
C CYS A 99 -1.39 -13.56 21.62
N VAL A 100 -0.52 -13.91 22.58
CA VAL A 100 0.67 -13.12 22.90
C VAL A 100 1.64 -13.08 21.73
N ILE A 101 1.87 -14.19 21.01
CA ILE A 101 2.74 -14.24 19.83
C ILE A 101 2.21 -13.30 18.74
N THR A 102 0.96 -13.50 18.33
CA THR A 102 0.37 -12.77 17.19
C THR A 102 0.27 -11.27 17.47
N THR A 103 -0.09 -10.87 18.68
CA THR A 103 -0.17 -9.46 19.08
C THR A 103 1.23 -8.86 19.18
N THR A 104 2.21 -9.56 19.77
CA THR A 104 3.60 -9.09 19.82
C THR A 104 4.15 -8.83 18.42
N MET A 105 3.78 -9.65 17.44
CA MET A 105 4.22 -9.48 16.05
C MET A 105 3.66 -8.22 15.36
N LEU A 106 2.58 -7.60 15.85
CA LEU A 106 2.07 -6.34 15.30
C LEU A 106 3.10 -5.20 15.37
N THR A 107 4.02 -5.26 16.32
CA THR A 107 5.11 -4.27 16.46
C THR A 107 6.07 -4.26 15.27
N PHE A 108 6.29 -5.41 14.65
CA PHE A 108 7.02 -5.50 13.38
C PHE A 108 6.28 -4.71 12.27
N GLY A 109 4.96 -4.87 12.18
CA GLY A 109 4.11 -4.08 11.28
C GLY A 109 4.24 -2.57 11.51
N MET A 110 4.33 -2.12 12.77
CA MET A 110 4.55 -0.71 13.11
C MET A 110 5.90 -0.18 12.58
N GLY A 111 6.96 -0.99 12.59
CA GLY A 111 8.26 -0.64 12.01
C GLY A 111 8.18 -0.48 10.49
N ALA A 112 7.51 -1.42 9.82
CA ALA A 112 7.24 -1.35 8.38
C ALA A 112 6.40 -0.12 8.01
N SER A 113 5.34 0.17 8.78
CA SER A 113 4.45 1.33 8.61
C SER A 113 5.20 2.66 8.74
N THR A 114 6.06 2.78 9.75
CA THR A 114 6.88 3.99 9.92
C THR A 114 7.79 4.21 8.72
N GLN A 115 8.49 3.18 8.25
CA GLN A 115 9.34 3.27 7.06
C GLN A 115 8.53 3.62 5.80
N ALA A 116 7.38 2.98 5.61
CA ALA A 116 6.47 3.23 4.49
C ALA A 116 5.98 4.68 4.47
N LEU A 117 5.59 5.23 5.62
CA LEU A 117 5.15 6.61 5.75
C LEU A 117 6.22 7.61 5.24
N PHE A 118 7.47 7.49 5.73
CA PHE A 118 8.56 8.38 5.29
C PHE A 118 8.92 8.16 3.82
N ALA A 119 8.99 6.91 3.36
CA ALA A 119 9.31 6.59 1.98
C ALA A 119 8.24 7.12 1.01
N ARG A 120 6.95 6.97 1.37
CA ARG A 120 5.82 7.39 0.53
C ARG A 120 5.70 8.91 0.45
N VAL A 121 5.79 9.60 1.60
CA VAL A 121 5.72 11.06 1.65
C VAL A 121 6.94 11.69 0.99
N GLY A 122 8.14 11.26 1.35
CA GLY A 122 9.39 11.77 0.78
C GLY A 122 9.49 11.49 -0.72
N GLY A 123 9.16 10.28 -1.15
CA GLY A 123 9.14 9.89 -2.55
C GLY A 123 8.15 10.72 -3.36
N GLY A 124 6.93 10.90 -2.88
CA GLY A 124 5.91 11.72 -3.55
C GLY A 124 6.30 13.19 -3.68
N ILE A 125 6.91 13.78 -2.64
CA ILE A 125 7.43 15.16 -2.69
C ILE A 125 8.55 15.25 -3.72
N TYR A 126 9.49 14.29 -3.71
CA TYR A 126 10.60 14.27 -4.66
C TYR A 126 10.11 14.22 -6.10
N THR A 127 9.29 13.20 -6.43
CA THR A 127 8.78 12.96 -7.79
C THR A 127 8.04 14.18 -8.31
N LYS A 128 7.07 14.68 -7.54
CA LYS A 128 6.25 15.81 -8.02
C LYS A 128 7.00 17.14 -8.09
N ALA A 129 8.02 17.36 -7.27
CA ALA A 129 8.86 18.54 -7.37
C ALA A 129 9.76 18.51 -8.62
N ALA A 130 10.30 17.34 -8.96
CA ALA A 130 11.12 17.15 -10.15
C ALA A 130 10.29 17.27 -11.43
N ASP A 131 9.15 16.57 -11.50
CA ASP A 131 8.17 16.58 -12.58
C ASP A 131 7.71 18.03 -12.90
N VAL A 132 7.24 18.79 -11.90
CA VAL A 132 6.85 20.19 -12.10
C VAL A 132 8.02 21.04 -12.59
N GLY A 133 9.23 20.84 -12.08
CA GLY A 133 10.43 21.56 -12.51
C GLY A 133 10.80 21.29 -13.95
N ALA A 134 10.75 20.01 -14.35
CA ALA A 134 11.03 19.58 -15.72
C ALA A 134 9.99 20.08 -16.71
N ASP A 135 8.71 19.90 -16.39
CA ASP A 135 7.60 20.21 -17.29
C ASP A 135 7.34 21.70 -17.43
N LEU A 136 7.24 22.43 -16.31
CA LEU A 136 6.92 23.86 -16.38
C LEU A 136 7.98 24.64 -17.12
N VAL A 137 9.24 24.45 -16.79
CA VAL A 137 10.31 25.25 -17.40
C VAL A 137 10.77 24.66 -18.72
N GLY A 138 10.91 23.34 -18.82
CA GLY A 138 11.36 22.70 -20.06
C GLY A 138 10.30 22.72 -21.15
N LYS A 139 9.13 22.13 -20.92
CA LYS A 139 8.07 22.00 -21.94
C LYS A 139 7.33 23.30 -22.16
N VAL A 140 6.91 24.02 -21.09
CA VAL A 140 6.02 25.19 -21.25
C VAL A 140 6.79 26.46 -21.51
N GLU A 141 7.86 26.77 -20.77
CA GLU A 141 8.60 28.02 -20.92
C GLU A 141 9.65 27.95 -22.04
N ALA A 142 10.47 26.90 -22.09
CA ALA A 142 11.53 26.74 -23.07
C ALA A 142 11.09 26.09 -24.39
N GLY A 143 9.92 25.40 -24.40
CA GLY A 143 9.37 24.73 -25.57
C GLY A 143 10.20 23.55 -26.08
N ILE A 144 11.00 22.92 -25.20
CA ILE A 144 11.77 21.72 -25.56
C ILE A 144 10.95 20.44 -25.31
N PRO A 145 11.18 19.38 -26.10
CA PRO A 145 10.47 18.12 -25.95
C PRO A 145 10.64 17.49 -24.55
N GLU A 146 9.76 16.55 -24.23
CA GLU A 146 9.90 15.69 -23.05
C GLU A 146 11.16 14.84 -23.16
N ASP A 147 11.82 14.60 -22.03
CA ASP A 147 13.09 13.86 -21.93
C ASP A 147 14.26 14.45 -22.73
N ASP A 148 14.15 15.67 -23.19
CA ASP A 148 15.25 16.31 -23.95
C ASP A 148 16.50 16.48 -23.07
N PRO A 149 17.68 16.07 -23.54
CA PRO A 149 18.92 16.20 -22.77
C PRO A 149 19.29 17.64 -22.41
N ARG A 150 18.72 18.63 -23.07
CA ARG A 150 18.92 20.04 -22.73
C ARG A 150 18.20 20.49 -21.48
N ASN A 151 17.22 19.71 -20.99
CA ASN A 151 16.48 20.05 -19.77
C ASN A 151 17.24 19.61 -18.52
N PRO A 152 17.69 20.54 -17.65
CA PRO A 152 18.47 20.20 -16.45
C PRO A 152 17.73 19.28 -15.47
N ALA A 153 16.41 19.27 -15.47
CA ALA A 153 15.62 18.51 -14.53
C ALA A 153 15.26 17.08 -15.00
N THR A 154 15.52 16.72 -16.28
CA THR A 154 15.15 15.40 -16.85
C THR A 154 15.68 14.24 -16.02
N ILE A 155 16.95 14.27 -15.58
CA ILE A 155 17.52 13.19 -14.75
C ILE A 155 16.86 13.16 -13.37
N ALA A 156 16.54 14.33 -12.79
CA ALA A 156 15.89 14.38 -11.49
C ALA A 156 14.46 13.82 -11.56
N ASP A 157 13.75 14.04 -12.64
CA ASP A 157 12.42 13.53 -12.94
C ASP A 157 12.43 12.00 -13.05
N ASN A 158 13.28 11.47 -13.92
CA ASN A 158 13.47 10.02 -14.07
C ASN A 158 13.91 9.31 -12.76
N VAL A 159 14.72 9.95 -11.91
CA VAL A 159 15.04 9.44 -10.57
C VAL A 159 13.80 9.49 -9.68
N GLY A 160 12.99 10.53 -9.80
CA GLY A 160 11.77 10.73 -9.02
C GLY A 160 10.81 9.56 -9.12
N ASP A 161 10.55 9.07 -10.33
CA ASP A 161 9.65 7.94 -10.57
C ASP A 161 10.11 6.67 -9.85
N ASN A 162 11.42 6.41 -9.86
CA ASN A 162 11.97 5.28 -9.12
C ASN A 162 11.84 5.47 -7.60
N VAL A 163 12.02 6.68 -7.09
CA VAL A 163 11.91 6.96 -5.65
C VAL A 163 10.44 6.92 -5.18
N GLY A 164 9.53 7.54 -5.94
CA GLY A 164 8.11 7.62 -5.56
C GLY A 164 7.33 6.34 -5.81
N ASP A 165 7.39 5.85 -7.04
CA ASP A 165 6.53 4.77 -7.48
C ASP A 165 7.16 3.37 -7.38
N VAL A 166 8.49 3.24 -7.29
CA VAL A 166 9.10 1.95 -6.97
C VAL A 166 9.36 1.82 -5.48
N ALA A 167 10.20 2.70 -4.89
CA ALA A 167 10.55 2.54 -3.47
C ALA A 167 9.40 2.94 -2.55
N GLY A 168 8.74 4.08 -2.79
CA GLY A 168 7.66 4.58 -1.95
C GLY A 168 6.45 3.66 -1.97
N MET A 169 5.98 3.25 -3.16
CA MET A 169 4.85 2.33 -3.29
C MET A 169 5.18 0.91 -2.83
N GLY A 170 6.41 0.47 -3.06
CA GLY A 170 6.87 -0.83 -2.56
C GLY A 170 6.88 -0.93 -1.05
N ALA A 171 7.31 0.13 -0.35
CA ALA A 171 7.27 0.18 1.11
C ALA A 171 5.83 0.21 1.65
N ASP A 172 4.93 0.95 1.01
CA ASP A 172 3.50 1.05 1.33
C ASP A 172 2.78 -0.31 1.18
N LEU A 173 3.02 -1.00 0.07
CA LEU A 173 2.45 -2.33 -0.16
C LEU A 173 3.11 -3.43 0.70
N TYR A 174 4.38 -3.28 1.07
CA TYR A 174 5.02 -4.13 2.07
C TYR A 174 4.31 -4.02 3.42
N GLU A 175 4.03 -2.79 3.87
CA GLU A 175 3.27 -2.52 5.09
C GLU A 175 1.88 -3.16 5.04
N SER A 176 1.11 -2.88 3.99
CA SER A 176 -0.25 -3.41 3.83
C SER A 176 -0.28 -4.94 3.78
N TYR A 177 0.70 -5.57 3.11
CA TYR A 177 0.84 -7.02 3.04
C TYR A 177 1.13 -7.64 4.41
N CYS A 178 2.13 -7.13 5.10
CA CYS A 178 2.50 -7.61 6.42
C CYS A 178 1.38 -7.32 7.43
N GLY A 179 0.84 -6.11 7.42
CA GLY A 179 -0.24 -5.69 8.30
C GLY A 179 -1.50 -6.53 8.17
N SER A 180 -1.89 -6.89 6.94
CA SER A 180 -3.06 -7.75 6.72
C SER A 180 -2.85 -9.17 7.27
N ILE A 181 -1.69 -9.77 7.04
CA ILE A 181 -1.36 -11.11 7.55
C ILE A 181 -1.32 -11.10 9.08
N LEU A 182 -0.63 -10.12 9.68
CA LEU A 182 -0.48 -10.02 11.13
C LEU A 182 -1.81 -9.75 11.84
N ALA A 183 -2.59 -8.77 11.34
CA ALA A 183 -3.89 -8.47 11.90
C ALA A 183 -4.85 -9.66 11.81
N THR A 184 -4.86 -10.34 10.65
CA THR A 184 -5.70 -11.54 10.46
C THR A 184 -5.27 -12.68 11.37
N ALA A 185 -3.97 -12.89 11.56
CA ALA A 185 -3.46 -13.90 12.50
C ALA A 185 -3.85 -13.59 13.94
N ALA A 186 -3.76 -12.32 14.37
CA ALA A 186 -4.19 -11.88 15.70
C ALA A 186 -5.70 -12.06 15.90
N LEU A 187 -6.52 -11.69 14.89
CA LEU A 187 -7.97 -11.91 14.93
C LEU A 187 -8.33 -13.39 14.90
N GLY A 188 -7.58 -14.22 14.18
CA GLY A 188 -7.73 -15.69 14.18
C GLY A 188 -7.42 -16.29 15.55
N ALA A 189 -6.38 -15.80 16.23
CA ALA A 189 -6.09 -16.19 17.61
C ALA A 189 -7.21 -15.77 18.57
N ALA A 190 -7.74 -14.56 18.42
CA ALA A 190 -8.81 -14.01 19.25
C ALA A 190 -10.17 -14.70 19.04
N ALA A 191 -10.47 -15.10 17.80
CA ALA A 191 -11.76 -15.73 17.45
C ALA A 191 -11.99 -17.08 18.15
N PHE A 192 -10.93 -17.76 18.54
CA PHE A 192 -10.97 -19.07 19.20
C PHE A 192 -10.50 -19.04 20.66
N ILE A 193 -10.45 -17.84 21.27
CA ILE A 193 -10.16 -17.70 22.70
C ILE A 193 -11.26 -18.40 23.52
N GLY A 194 -10.85 -19.20 24.53
CA GLY A 194 -11.78 -19.93 25.39
C GLY A 194 -12.38 -21.19 24.77
N SER A 195 -12.07 -21.52 23.53
CA SER A 195 -12.34 -22.84 22.99
C SER A 195 -11.31 -23.85 23.52
N ASP A 196 -11.75 -25.08 23.85
CA ASP A 196 -10.84 -26.15 24.22
C ASP A 196 -9.98 -26.65 23.05
N ASP A 197 -10.24 -26.15 21.82
CA ASP A 197 -9.56 -26.56 20.58
C ASP A 197 -8.47 -25.56 20.17
N THR A 198 -7.29 -25.70 20.81
CA THR A 198 -6.10 -24.93 20.46
C THR A 198 -5.56 -25.25 19.07
N VAL A 199 -5.92 -26.40 18.50
CA VAL A 199 -5.53 -26.79 17.14
C VAL A 199 -6.29 -25.94 16.12
N MET A 200 -7.57 -25.68 16.35
CA MET A 200 -8.37 -24.82 15.49
C MET A 200 -7.87 -23.37 15.52
N GLN A 201 -7.53 -22.86 16.71
CA GLN A 201 -6.90 -21.55 16.87
C GLN A 201 -5.59 -21.42 16.06
N PHE A 202 -4.71 -22.42 16.17
CA PHE A 202 -3.46 -22.46 15.41
C PHE A 202 -3.70 -22.46 13.89
N LYS A 203 -4.68 -23.25 13.41
CA LYS A 203 -5.06 -23.27 12.00
C LYS A 203 -5.56 -21.92 11.50
N ALA A 204 -6.35 -21.20 12.30
CA ALA A 204 -6.83 -19.86 11.96
C ALA A 204 -5.68 -18.83 11.90
N VAL A 205 -4.68 -18.97 12.79
CA VAL A 205 -3.47 -18.10 12.78
C VAL A 205 -2.62 -18.33 11.55
N ILE A 206 -2.43 -19.60 11.12
CA ILE A 206 -1.52 -19.92 10.01
C ILE A 206 -2.18 -19.77 8.62
N ALA A 207 -3.51 -19.80 8.56
CA ALA A 207 -4.24 -19.73 7.28
C ALA A 207 -3.86 -18.50 6.43
N PRO A 208 -3.81 -17.26 6.95
CA PRO A 208 -3.40 -16.09 6.15
C PRO A 208 -1.96 -16.20 5.63
N MET A 209 -1.05 -16.80 6.39
CA MET A 209 0.35 -17.01 5.97
C MET A 209 0.44 -18.02 4.82
N LEU A 210 -0.34 -19.10 4.87
CA LEU A 210 -0.37 -20.12 3.82
C LEU A 210 -0.99 -19.59 2.51
N ILE A 211 -2.08 -18.83 2.61
CA ILE A 211 -2.70 -18.18 1.44
C ILE A 211 -1.70 -17.22 0.81
N ALA A 212 -1.00 -16.42 1.61
CA ALA A 212 0.04 -15.50 1.15
C ALA A 212 1.20 -16.25 0.48
N ALA A 213 1.69 -17.33 1.07
CA ALA A 213 2.80 -18.13 0.53
C ALA A 213 2.46 -18.73 -0.83
N VAL A 214 1.27 -19.31 -0.96
CA VAL A 214 0.82 -19.88 -2.25
C VAL A 214 0.55 -18.78 -3.26
N GLY A 215 0.04 -17.61 -2.84
CA GLY A 215 -0.13 -16.44 -3.67
C GLY A 215 1.17 -15.97 -4.35
N ILE A 216 2.31 -16.06 -3.66
CA ILE A 216 3.63 -15.78 -4.25
C ILE A 216 3.93 -16.71 -5.43
N VAL A 217 3.77 -18.02 -5.24
CA VAL A 217 4.03 -19.03 -6.28
C VAL A 217 3.11 -18.82 -7.48
N LEU A 218 1.82 -18.57 -7.23
CA LEU A 218 0.84 -18.38 -8.29
C LEU A 218 1.00 -17.02 -9.01
N SER A 219 1.51 -15.99 -8.32
CA SER A 219 1.94 -14.75 -8.97
C SER A 219 3.08 -14.98 -9.96
N ILE A 220 4.04 -15.82 -9.64
CA ILE A 220 5.14 -16.19 -10.57
C ILE A 220 4.58 -16.80 -11.84
N ILE A 221 3.61 -17.70 -11.75
CA ILE A 221 2.95 -18.30 -12.92
C ILE A 221 2.28 -17.24 -13.79
N GLY A 222 1.54 -16.31 -13.17
CA GLY A 222 0.88 -15.22 -13.87
C GLY A 222 1.87 -14.27 -14.56
N ILE A 223 3.00 -13.96 -13.93
CA ILE A 223 4.05 -13.11 -14.51
C ILE A 223 4.57 -13.68 -15.82
N PHE A 224 4.77 -14.99 -15.92
CA PHE A 224 5.23 -15.63 -17.15
C PHE A 224 4.15 -15.71 -18.25
N ALA A 225 2.87 -15.56 -17.90
CA ALA A 225 1.77 -15.55 -18.87
C ALA A 225 1.65 -14.24 -19.65
N VAL A 226 2.23 -13.14 -19.16
CA VAL A 226 2.15 -11.81 -19.80
C VAL A 226 2.92 -11.78 -21.11
N ARG A 227 2.20 -11.59 -22.23
CA ARG A 227 2.74 -11.49 -23.60
C ARG A 227 1.84 -10.62 -24.46
N THR A 228 2.41 -9.89 -25.43
CA THR A 228 1.66 -9.06 -26.37
C THR A 228 2.09 -9.30 -27.82
N LYS A 229 1.33 -8.74 -28.78
CA LYS A 229 1.64 -8.73 -30.21
C LYS A 229 2.47 -7.48 -30.57
N GLU A 230 3.14 -7.51 -31.75
CA GLU A 230 4.05 -6.43 -32.15
C GLU A 230 3.37 -5.07 -32.38
N ASN A 231 2.15 -5.06 -32.90
CA ASN A 231 1.41 -3.83 -33.19
C ASN A 231 0.18 -3.69 -32.25
N ALA A 232 0.33 -4.13 -31.00
CA ALA A 232 -0.74 -4.06 -30.04
C ALA A 232 -1.11 -2.61 -29.71
N GLY A 233 -2.41 -2.31 -29.75
CA GLY A 233 -2.95 -1.06 -29.24
C GLY A 233 -3.05 -1.07 -27.71
N MET A 234 -3.35 0.10 -27.11
CA MET A 234 -3.43 0.28 -25.64
C MET A 234 -4.35 -0.75 -24.99
N LYS A 235 -5.54 -1.02 -25.54
CA LYS A 235 -6.47 -2.03 -25.00
C LYS A 235 -5.90 -3.46 -25.02
N GLU A 236 -5.12 -3.80 -26.05
CA GLU A 236 -4.49 -5.12 -26.15
C GLU A 236 -3.32 -5.24 -25.17
N LEU A 237 -2.57 -4.16 -24.94
CA LEU A 237 -1.50 -4.10 -23.95
C LEU A 237 -2.07 -4.25 -22.52
N LEU A 238 -3.10 -3.50 -22.16
CA LEU A 238 -3.82 -3.64 -20.88
C LEU A 238 -4.39 -5.07 -20.72
N GLY A 239 -4.98 -5.63 -21.79
CA GLY A 239 -5.47 -7.00 -21.82
C GLY A 239 -4.38 -8.04 -21.58
N SER A 240 -3.17 -7.79 -22.06
CA SER A 240 -2.02 -8.68 -21.87
C SER A 240 -1.58 -8.72 -20.39
N LEU A 241 -1.54 -7.58 -19.71
CA LEU A 241 -1.25 -7.51 -18.28
C LEU A 241 -2.39 -8.13 -17.45
N ALA A 242 -3.64 -7.81 -17.79
CA ALA A 242 -4.81 -8.38 -17.15
C ALA A 242 -4.88 -9.90 -17.25
N THR A 243 -4.36 -10.50 -18.32
CA THR A 243 -4.31 -11.96 -18.48
C THR A 243 -3.46 -12.61 -17.40
N GLY A 244 -2.30 -12.04 -17.08
CA GLY A 244 -1.43 -12.55 -16.02
C GLY A 244 -2.08 -12.43 -14.64
N THR A 245 -2.65 -11.26 -14.33
CA THR A 245 -3.32 -11.00 -13.04
C THR A 245 -4.57 -11.87 -12.87
N ASN A 246 -5.41 -12.00 -13.90
CA ASN A 246 -6.60 -12.84 -13.85
C ASN A 246 -6.25 -14.33 -13.70
N LEU A 247 -5.21 -14.81 -14.39
CA LEU A 247 -4.73 -16.18 -14.24
C LEU A 247 -4.29 -16.45 -12.80
N SER A 248 -3.46 -15.56 -12.22
CA SER A 248 -3.07 -15.65 -10.81
C SER A 248 -4.28 -15.69 -9.89
N SER A 249 -5.25 -14.78 -10.09
CA SER A 249 -6.45 -14.69 -9.26
C SER A 249 -7.28 -15.98 -9.29
N VAL A 250 -7.51 -16.54 -10.46
CA VAL A 250 -8.25 -17.81 -10.60
C VAL A 250 -7.51 -18.96 -9.91
N LEU A 251 -6.21 -19.06 -10.10
CA LEU A 251 -5.40 -20.09 -9.44
C LEU A 251 -5.41 -19.92 -7.92
N ILE A 252 -5.35 -18.70 -7.41
CA ILE A 252 -5.43 -18.39 -5.98
C ILE A 252 -6.80 -18.79 -5.40
N VAL A 253 -7.90 -18.55 -6.12
CA VAL A 253 -9.23 -19.03 -5.70
C VAL A 253 -9.20 -20.53 -5.49
N VAL A 254 -8.76 -21.30 -6.50
CA VAL A 254 -8.70 -22.76 -6.39
C VAL A 254 -7.79 -23.21 -5.24
N ALA A 255 -6.61 -22.61 -5.13
CA ALA A 255 -5.66 -22.94 -4.07
C ALA A 255 -6.20 -22.63 -2.68
N THR A 256 -6.93 -21.52 -2.52
CA THR A 256 -7.55 -21.13 -1.23
C THR A 256 -8.54 -22.19 -0.75
N PHE A 257 -9.44 -22.66 -1.62
CA PHE A 257 -10.37 -23.74 -1.26
C PHE A 257 -9.63 -25.01 -0.85
N LEU A 258 -8.56 -25.38 -1.56
CA LEU A 258 -7.75 -26.56 -1.24
C LEU A 258 -7.00 -26.41 0.10
N ILE A 259 -6.41 -25.22 0.36
CA ILE A 259 -5.67 -24.96 1.60
C ILE A 259 -6.61 -25.00 2.81
N LEU A 260 -7.73 -24.29 2.75
CA LEU A 260 -8.66 -24.19 3.87
C LEU A 260 -9.38 -25.53 4.13
N TRP A 261 -9.68 -26.30 3.07
CA TRP A 261 -10.16 -27.68 3.20
C TRP A 261 -9.12 -28.58 3.87
N ALA A 262 -7.87 -28.53 3.43
CA ALA A 262 -6.78 -29.35 4.02
C ALA A 262 -6.47 -28.98 5.47
N LEU A 263 -6.61 -27.70 5.85
CA LEU A 263 -6.50 -27.25 7.23
C LEU A 263 -7.70 -27.75 8.08
N GLY A 264 -8.84 -28.00 7.47
CA GLY A 264 -10.05 -28.41 8.17
C GLY A 264 -10.54 -27.37 9.16
N LEU A 265 -10.56 -26.09 8.76
CA LEU A 265 -11.14 -25.01 9.55
C LEU A 265 -12.66 -25.16 9.60
N GLU A 266 -13.26 -24.79 10.73
CA GLU A 266 -14.72 -24.63 10.79
C GLU A 266 -15.15 -23.57 9.76
N ASN A 267 -16.28 -23.81 9.07
CA ASN A 267 -16.78 -22.92 8.02
C ASN A 267 -15.76 -22.61 6.91
N TRP A 268 -14.82 -23.51 6.62
CA TRP A 268 -13.77 -23.30 5.61
C TRP A 268 -14.31 -22.83 4.24
N VAL A 269 -15.49 -23.30 3.84
CA VAL A 269 -16.13 -22.88 2.59
C VAL A 269 -16.48 -21.40 2.61
N ASN A 270 -17.11 -20.94 3.68
CA ASN A 270 -17.51 -19.54 3.82
C ASN A 270 -16.29 -18.62 3.95
N ILE A 271 -15.25 -19.07 4.69
CA ILE A 271 -13.98 -18.35 4.80
C ILE A 271 -13.29 -18.27 3.42
N SER A 272 -13.34 -19.35 2.62
CA SER A 272 -12.83 -19.33 1.24
C SER A 272 -13.56 -18.30 0.39
N PHE A 273 -14.89 -18.21 0.50
CA PHE A 273 -15.66 -17.17 -0.19
C PHE A 273 -15.32 -15.76 0.31
N ALA A 274 -14.99 -15.55 1.58
CA ALA A 274 -14.51 -14.28 2.07
C ALA A 274 -13.18 -13.85 1.39
N VAL A 275 -12.25 -14.79 1.16
CA VAL A 275 -11.04 -14.55 0.36
C VAL A 275 -11.40 -14.15 -1.08
N VAL A 276 -12.35 -14.86 -1.70
CA VAL A 276 -12.83 -14.54 -3.06
C VAL A 276 -13.44 -13.14 -3.12
N VAL A 277 -14.21 -12.74 -2.12
CA VAL A 277 -14.75 -11.38 -2.01
C VAL A 277 -13.63 -10.35 -2.02
N GLY A 278 -12.55 -10.56 -1.24
CA GLY A 278 -11.38 -9.67 -1.25
C GLY A 278 -10.74 -9.55 -2.62
N LEU A 279 -10.53 -10.68 -3.33
CA LEU A 279 -10.02 -10.69 -4.70
C LEU A 279 -10.92 -9.91 -5.67
N ILE A 280 -12.23 -10.10 -5.58
CA ILE A 280 -13.21 -9.39 -6.42
C ILE A 280 -13.16 -7.88 -6.15
N VAL A 281 -13.10 -7.47 -4.88
CA VAL A 281 -12.97 -6.06 -4.51
C VAL A 281 -11.74 -5.45 -5.16
N GLY A 282 -10.59 -6.13 -5.09
CA GLY A 282 -9.35 -5.68 -5.74
C GLY A 282 -9.49 -5.53 -7.26
N ILE A 283 -10.13 -6.49 -7.92
CA ILE A 283 -10.39 -6.45 -9.37
C ILE A 283 -11.33 -5.28 -9.73
N VAL A 284 -12.41 -5.08 -8.96
CA VAL A 284 -13.37 -4.01 -9.20
C VAL A 284 -12.73 -2.64 -9.05
N ILE A 285 -11.92 -2.44 -7.98
CA ILE A 285 -11.19 -1.19 -7.77
C ILE A 285 -10.22 -0.95 -8.92
N GLY A 286 -9.40 -1.94 -9.29
CA GLY A 286 -8.46 -1.83 -10.40
C GLY A 286 -9.16 -1.46 -11.73
N ARG A 287 -10.26 -2.12 -12.06
CA ARG A 287 -11.05 -1.81 -13.26
C ARG A 287 -11.71 -0.44 -13.22
N SER A 288 -12.19 -0.03 -12.07
CA SER A 288 -12.73 1.32 -11.87
C SER A 288 -11.66 2.39 -12.10
N THR A 289 -10.48 2.20 -11.51
CA THR A 289 -9.36 3.12 -11.69
C THR A 289 -8.93 3.19 -13.15
N GLU A 290 -8.77 2.03 -13.82
CA GLU A 290 -8.47 1.97 -15.25
C GLU A 290 -9.49 2.76 -16.09
N TYR A 291 -10.78 2.61 -15.80
CA TYR A 291 -11.85 3.32 -16.51
C TYR A 291 -11.77 4.85 -16.36
N TYR A 292 -11.42 5.34 -15.17
CA TYR A 292 -11.37 6.79 -14.92
C TYR A 292 -10.04 7.44 -15.30
N THR A 293 -8.95 6.67 -15.46
CA THR A 293 -7.60 7.21 -15.68
C THR A 293 -7.02 6.94 -17.07
N SER A 294 -7.47 5.88 -17.76
CA SER A 294 -6.91 5.52 -19.06
C SER A 294 -7.47 6.39 -20.19
N GLN A 295 -6.59 6.82 -21.08
CA GLN A 295 -6.93 7.53 -22.32
C GLN A 295 -7.89 6.76 -23.26
N SER A 296 -8.04 5.46 -23.07
CA SER A 296 -8.93 4.62 -23.87
C SER A 296 -10.41 4.83 -23.56
N TYR A 297 -10.73 5.52 -22.46
CA TYR A 297 -12.10 5.67 -21.98
C TYR A 297 -12.58 7.13 -21.98
N LYS A 298 -13.91 7.28 -22.04
CA LYS A 298 -14.57 8.58 -22.15
C LYS A 298 -14.27 9.57 -21.01
N PRO A 299 -14.12 9.19 -19.72
CA PRO A 299 -13.86 10.17 -18.66
C PRO A 299 -12.62 11.01 -18.94
N THR A 300 -11.49 10.36 -19.23
CA THR A 300 -10.22 11.01 -19.54
C THR A 300 -10.30 11.83 -20.83
N GLN A 301 -10.96 11.29 -21.88
CA GLN A 301 -11.15 12.01 -23.13
C GLN A 301 -11.96 13.30 -22.96
N ARG A 302 -13.04 13.27 -22.16
CA ARG A 302 -13.83 14.47 -21.85
C ARG A 302 -13.04 15.49 -21.03
N LEU A 303 -12.20 15.03 -20.09
CA LEU A 303 -11.31 15.91 -19.36
C LEU A 303 -10.32 16.62 -20.30
N ALA A 304 -9.72 15.88 -21.23
CA ALA A 304 -8.83 16.45 -22.24
C ALA A 304 -9.56 17.46 -23.15
N GLU A 305 -10.81 17.18 -23.55
CA GLU A 305 -11.63 18.12 -24.33
C GLU A 305 -11.91 19.43 -23.59
N SER A 306 -12.05 19.41 -22.26
CA SER A 306 -12.25 20.63 -21.45
C SER A 306 -11.05 21.57 -21.53
N GLY A 307 -9.87 21.07 -21.89
CA GLY A 307 -8.66 21.86 -22.11
C GLY A 307 -8.79 22.89 -23.25
N LYS A 308 -9.70 22.65 -24.21
CA LYS A 308 -9.96 23.57 -25.30
C LYS A 308 -10.54 24.92 -24.83
N THR A 309 -11.18 24.94 -23.67
CA THR A 309 -11.78 26.14 -23.08
C THR A 309 -10.86 26.86 -22.11
N GLY A 310 -9.78 26.21 -21.64
CA GLY A 310 -8.74 26.83 -20.84
C GLY A 310 -8.41 26.09 -19.52
N PRO A 311 -7.37 26.53 -18.78
CA PRO A 311 -6.90 25.85 -17.60
C PRO A 311 -7.93 25.74 -16.47
N ALA A 312 -8.73 26.78 -16.27
CA ALA A 312 -9.73 26.82 -15.20
C ALA A 312 -10.77 25.70 -15.34
N THR A 313 -11.25 25.46 -16.57
CA THR A 313 -12.22 24.41 -16.87
C THR A 313 -11.63 23.01 -16.71
N VAL A 314 -10.34 22.84 -17.03
CA VAL A 314 -9.62 21.56 -16.78
C VAL A 314 -9.53 21.28 -15.29
N ILE A 315 -9.17 22.28 -14.47
CA ILE A 315 -9.09 22.13 -13.01
C ILE A 315 -10.45 21.74 -12.42
N ILE A 316 -11.52 22.47 -12.79
CA ILE A 316 -12.88 22.18 -12.29
C ILE A 316 -13.35 20.80 -12.74
N SER A 317 -13.16 20.46 -14.01
CA SER A 317 -13.55 19.17 -14.57
C SER A 317 -12.74 18.02 -13.97
N GLY A 318 -11.44 18.23 -13.71
CA GLY A 318 -10.56 17.25 -13.08
C GLY A 318 -10.95 16.96 -11.64
N ILE A 319 -11.20 18.00 -10.83
CA ILE A 319 -11.70 17.87 -9.46
C ILE A 319 -13.04 17.12 -9.46
N GLY A 320 -13.98 17.51 -10.34
CA GLY A 320 -15.28 16.83 -10.44
C GLY A 320 -15.15 15.36 -10.84
N LEU A 321 -14.25 15.04 -11.78
CA LEU A 321 -13.97 13.68 -12.21
C LEU A 321 -13.40 12.84 -11.06
N GLY A 322 -12.42 13.38 -10.32
CA GLY A 322 -11.85 12.73 -9.14
C GLY A 322 -12.91 12.44 -8.08
N MET A 323 -13.80 13.40 -7.77
CA MET A 323 -14.90 13.17 -6.83
C MET A 323 -15.82 12.02 -7.26
N VAL A 324 -16.19 11.95 -8.54
CA VAL A 324 -17.06 10.90 -9.07
C VAL A 324 -16.36 9.55 -9.09
N SER A 325 -15.06 9.50 -9.35
CA SER A 325 -14.29 8.25 -9.42
C SER A 325 -14.23 7.49 -8.10
N THR A 326 -14.43 8.16 -6.96
CA THR A 326 -14.44 7.52 -5.63
C THR A 326 -15.64 6.57 -5.43
N THR A 327 -16.73 6.76 -6.19
CA THR A 327 -18.01 6.07 -5.95
C THR A 327 -17.87 4.55 -6.03
N ILE A 328 -17.32 4.02 -7.12
CA ILE A 328 -17.22 2.57 -7.33
C ILE A 328 -16.26 1.92 -6.32
N PRO A 329 -15.05 2.43 -6.08
CA PRO A 329 -14.15 1.88 -5.07
C PRO A 329 -14.76 1.86 -3.67
N VAL A 330 -15.42 2.93 -3.25
CA VAL A 330 -16.08 2.99 -1.92
C VAL A 330 -17.18 1.94 -1.81
N LEU A 331 -18.06 1.83 -2.80
CA LEU A 331 -19.11 0.82 -2.79
C LEU A 331 -18.55 -0.61 -2.82
N ALA A 332 -17.45 -0.84 -3.56
CA ALA A 332 -16.80 -2.14 -3.58
C ALA A 332 -16.22 -2.52 -2.21
N VAL A 333 -15.54 -1.59 -1.53
CA VAL A 333 -15.00 -1.84 -0.18
C VAL A 333 -16.12 -2.06 0.82
N VAL A 334 -17.15 -1.23 0.84
CA VAL A 334 -18.31 -1.39 1.74
C VAL A 334 -18.98 -2.75 1.53
N THR A 335 -19.23 -3.12 0.28
CA THR A 335 -19.82 -4.43 -0.05
C THR A 335 -18.87 -5.57 0.37
N GLY A 336 -17.57 -5.41 0.14
CA GLY A 336 -16.56 -6.36 0.55
C GLY A 336 -16.52 -6.58 2.06
N ILE A 337 -16.57 -5.51 2.84
CA ILE A 337 -16.64 -5.57 4.31
C ILE A 337 -17.87 -6.35 4.78
N ILE A 338 -19.04 -5.97 4.30
CA ILE A 338 -20.31 -6.60 4.72
C ILE A 338 -20.35 -8.08 4.32
N LEU A 339 -20.00 -8.41 3.08
CA LEU A 339 -20.05 -9.79 2.60
C LEU A 339 -19.00 -10.68 3.28
N SER A 340 -17.76 -10.23 3.43
CA SER A 340 -16.71 -11.03 4.08
C SER A 340 -17.01 -11.27 5.55
N TYR A 341 -17.53 -10.25 6.25
CA TYR A 341 -18.00 -10.39 7.62
C TYR A 341 -19.13 -11.42 7.72
N TRP A 342 -20.19 -11.26 6.93
CA TRP A 342 -21.37 -12.12 6.95
C TRP A 342 -21.07 -13.58 6.60
N LEU A 343 -20.22 -13.82 5.62
CA LEU A 343 -19.78 -15.15 5.23
C LEU A 343 -18.98 -15.84 6.36
N ALA A 344 -17.93 -15.18 6.86
CA ALA A 344 -17.05 -15.79 7.86
C ALA A 344 -17.74 -15.99 9.21
N SER A 345 -18.70 -15.12 9.58
CA SER A 345 -19.49 -15.27 10.79
C SER A 345 -20.52 -16.42 10.73
N GLY A 346 -20.61 -17.14 9.61
CA GLY A 346 -21.58 -18.21 9.41
C GLY A 346 -23.01 -17.69 9.21
N PHE A 347 -23.15 -16.52 8.58
CA PHE A 347 -24.40 -15.80 8.34
C PHE A 347 -25.04 -15.22 9.61
N ASP A 348 -24.31 -15.15 10.71
CA ASP A 348 -24.74 -14.56 11.98
C ASP A 348 -23.95 -13.30 12.31
N PHE A 349 -24.56 -12.12 12.19
CA PHE A 349 -23.92 -10.84 12.53
C PHE A 349 -23.57 -10.70 14.02
N ALA A 350 -24.10 -11.54 14.89
CA ALA A 350 -23.75 -11.53 16.31
C ALA A 350 -22.36 -12.14 16.59
N ASN A 351 -21.85 -12.98 15.68
CA ASN A 351 -20.50 -13.55 15.80
C ASN A 351 -19.43 -12.56 15.31
N ILE A 352 -19.17 -11.53 16.13
CA ILE A 352 -18.29 -10.41 15.78
C ILE A 352 -16.86 -10.88 15.54
N SER A 353 -16.32 -11.75 16.36
CA SER A 353 -14.91 -12.20 16.27
C SER A 353 -14.63 -12.90 14.94
N MET A 354 -15.50 -13.83 14.53
CA MET A 354 -15.37 -14.49 13.23
C MET A 354 -15.66 -13.54 12.07
N GLY A 355 -16.60 -12.60 12.22
CA GLY A 355 -16.85 -11.58 11.22
C GLY A 355 -15.64 -10.68 10.96
N LEU A 356 -14.97 -10.22 12.01
CA LEU A 356 -13.74 -9.43 11.91
C LEU A 356 -12.58 -10.23 11.30
N TYR A 357 -12.44 -11.52 11.68
CA TYR A 357 -11.51 -12.43 11.02
C TYR A 357 -11.80 -12.54 9.52
N GLY A 358 -13.09 -12.58 9.12
CA GLY A 358 -13.50 -12.59 7.72
C GLY A 358 -13.08 -11.36 6.93
N ILE A 359 -13.12 -10.17 7.53
CA ILE A 359 -12.61 -8.94 6.90
C ILE A 359 -11.10 -9.03 6.72
N GLY A 360 -10.37 -9.48 7.75
CA GLY A 360 -8.93 -9.67 7.68
C GLY A 360 -8.53 -10.67 6.59
N ILE A 361 -9.20 -11.83 6.52
CA ILE A 361 -8.89 -12.85 5.51
C ILE A 361 -9.23 -12.38 4.09
N ALA A 362 -10.24 -11.50 3.92
CA ALA A 362 -10.54 -10.86 2.65
C ALA A 362 -9.42 -9.88 2.24
N ALA A 363 -8.85 -9.12 3.17
CA ALA A 363 -7.68 -8.27 2.92
C ALA A 363 -6.47 -9.09 2.46
N VAL A 364 -6.19 -10.22 3.13
CA VAL A 364 -5.15 -11.18 2.71
C VAL A 364 -5.46 -11.76 1.32
N GLY A 365 -6.73 -12.08 1.05
CA GLY A 365 -7.19 -12.53 -0.27
C GLY A 365 -6.89 -11.50 -1.36
N MET A 366 -7.23 -10.24 -1.15
CA MET A 366 -6.91 -9.15 -2.07
C MET A 366 -5.40 -9.06 -2.31
N LEU A 367 -4.60 -9.07 -1.25
CA LEU A 367 -3.14 -8.94 -1.30
C LEU A 367 -2.41 -10.22 -1.73
N SER A 368 -3.08 -11.35 -1.85
CA SER A 368 -2.47 -12.59 -2.34
C SER A 368 -1.96 -12.50 -3.79
N THR A 369 -2.49 -11.57 -4.59
CA THR A 369 -2.00 -11.24 -5.94
C THR A 369 -0.89 -10.20 -5.95
N LEU A 370 -0.43 -9.71 -4.79
CA LEU A 370 0.47 -8.57 -4.71
C LEU A 370 1.75 -8.76 -5.51
N GLY A 371 2.30 -9.98 -5.56
CA GLY A 371 3.52 -10.26 -6.32
C GLY A 371 3.43 -9.88 -7.79
N ILE A 372 2.29 -10.12 -8.44
CA ILE A 372 2.07 -9.72 -9.83
C ILE A 372 1.50 -8.29 -9.94
N THR A 373 0.69 -7.86 -8.99
CA THR A 373 0.12 -6.50 -9.00
C THR A 373 1.22 -5.45 -8.87
N LEU A 374 2.15 -5.63 -7.93
CA LEU A 374 3.28 -4.73 -7.77
C LEU A 374 4.27 -4.79 -8.96
N ALA A 375 4.28 -5.91 -9.71
CA ALA A 375 5.02 -5.97 -10.97
C ALA A 375 4.46 -5.00 -12.03
N THR A 376 3.13 -4.82 -12.06
CA THR A 376 2.48 -3.83 -12.94
C THR A 376 2.79 -2.39 -12.52
N ASP A 377 2.93 -2.15 -11.23
CA ASP A 377 3.24 -0.81 -10.72
C ASP A 377 4.69 -0.41 -11.02
N ALA A 378 5.65 -1.27 -10.66
CA ALA A 378 7.06 -1.04 -10.93
C ALA A 378 7.42 -1.06 -12.43
N TYR A 379 6.55 -1.63 -13.26
CA TYR A 379 6.65 -1.56 -14.71
C TYR A 379 6.59 -0.11 -15.23
N GLY A 380 5.71 0.73 -14.66
CA GLY A 380 5.53 2.12 -15.08
C GLY A 380 6.84 2.91 -15.12
N PRO A 381 7.52 3.13 -13.98
CA PRO A 381 8.81 3.83 -13.93
C PRO A 381 9.90 3.21 -14.82
N ILE A 382 9.90 1.90 -15.00
CA ILE A 382 10.86 1.24 -15.91
C ILE A 382 10.58 1.60 -17.36
N ALA A 383 9.32 1.65 -17.76
CA ALA A 383 8.92 1.96 -19.13
C ALA A 383 9.12 3.44 -19.46
N ASP A 384 8.77 4.33 -18.54
CA ASP A 384 8.98 5.77 -18.63
C ASP A 384 10.48 6.09 -18.77
N ASN A 385 11.30 5.66 -17.82
CA ASN A 385 12.75 5.81 -17.89
C ASN A 385 13.38 5.14 -19.14
N ALA A 386 12.75 4.12 -19.72
CA ALA A 386 13.21 3.57 -21.00
C ALA A 386 12.92 4.54 -22.16
N GLY A 387 11.83 5.31 -22.09
CA GLY A 387 11.53 6.42 -22.98
C GLY A 387 12.60 7.51 -22.91
N GLY A 388 12.91 7.97 -21.70
CA GLY A 388 13.98 8.94 -21.47
C GLY A 388 15.35 8.44 -21.97
N ASN A 389 15.71 7.19 -21.69
CA ASN A 389 16.93 6.58 -22.23
C ASN A 389 16.94 6.54 -23.77
N ALA A 390 15.80 6.26 -24.41
CA ALA A 390 15.72 6.20 -25.87
C ALA A 390 15.88 7.59 -26.49
N GLU A 391 15.29 8.62 -25.90
CA GLU A 391 15.39 10.01 -26.35
C GLU A 391 16.80 10.56 -26.16
N MET A 392 17.32 10.52 -24.94
CA MET A 392 18.64 11.04 -24.60
C MET A 392 19.79 10.35 -25.35
N SER A 393 19.62 9.07 -25.72
CA SER A 393 20.62 8.31 -26.50
C SER A 393 20.42 8.41 -28.01
N GLY A 394 19.39 9.11 -28.50
CA GLY A 394 19.14 9.27 -29.92
C GLY A 394 18.84 7.99 -30.67
N LEU A 395 18.12 7.02 -30.06
CA LEU A 395 17.85 5.69 -30.66
C LEU A 395 16.90 5.71 -31.88
N GLY A 396 16.32 6.86 -32.18
CA GLY A 396 15.48 7.08 -33.36
C GLY A 396 13.98 6.91 -33.11
N LYS A 397 13.18 7.47 -34.03
CA LYS A 397 11.72 7.65 -33.88
C LYS A 397 10.94 6.34 -33.70
N GLU A 398 11.35 5.24 -34.35
CA GLU A 398 10.66 3.97 -34.22
C GLU A 398 10.83 3.34 -32.84
N VAL A 399 12.00 3.51 -32.21
CA VAL A 399 12.23 3.03 -30.85
C VAL A 399 11.45 3.91 -29.88
N ARG A 400 11.51 5.23 -30.05
CA ARG A 400 10.73 6.18 -29.24
C ARG A 400 9.24 5.87 -29.29
N LYS A 401 8.66 5.63 -30.46
CA LYS A 401 7.25 5.23 -30.61
C LYS A 401 6.90 3.97 -29.81
N ARG A 402 7.80 2.98 -29.73
CA ARG A 402 7.56 1.78 -28.96
C ARG A 402 7.70 2.03 -27.45
N THR A 403 8.67 2.83 -27.04
CA THR A 403 8.82 3.20 -25.61
C THR A 403 7.67 4.09 -25.15
N ASP A 404 7.18 5.03 -25.95
CA ASP A 404 6.00 5.85 -25.63
C ASP A 404 4.73 4.99 -25.46
N ALA A 405 4.58 3.93 -26.28
CA ALA A 405 3.47 3.00 -26.11
C ALA A 405 3.58 2.19 -24.80
N LEU A 406 4.80 1.84 -24.38
CA LEU A 406 5.05 1.18 -23.10
C LEU A 406 4.85 2.13 -21.93
N ASP A 407 5.27 3.39 -22.05
CA ASP A 407 5.09 4.42 -21.04
C ASP A 407 3.60 4.76 -20.81
N SER A 408 2.84 5.00 -21.89
CA SER A 408 1.39 5.21 -21.78
C SER A 408 0.65 4.08 -21.08
N LEU A 409 1.13 2.82 -21.27
CA LEU A 409 0.63 1.68 -20.51
C LEU A 409 1.04 1.79 -19.04
N GLY A 410 2.29 2.20 -18.77
CA GLY A 410 2.86 2.41 -17.44
C GLY A 410 2.06 3.40 -16.60
N ASN A 411 1.73 4.54 -17.16
CA ASN A 411 0.92 5.58 -16.52
C ASN A 411 -0.47 5.06 -16.08
N THR A 412 -1.13 4.27 -16.94
CA THR A 412 -2.42 3.65 -16.60
C THR A 412 -2.26 2.59 -15.51
N THR A 413 -1.23 1.75 -15.57
CA THR A 413 -1.01 0.68 -14.58
C THR A 413 -0.59 1.22 -13.23
N ALA A 414 0.25 2.27 -13.18
CA ALA A 414 0.62 2.95 -11.94
C ALA A 414 -0.61 3.54 -11.22
N ALA A 415 -1.56 4.14 -11.96
CA ALA A 415 -2.82 4.61 -11.38
C ALA A 415 -3.65 3.44 -10.83
N THR A 416 -3.75 2.34 -11.57
CA THR A 416 -4.48 1.12 -11.15
C THR A 416 -3.89 0.52 -9.88
N GLY A 417 -2.57 0.46 -9.77
CA GLY A 417 -1.85 0.00 -8.59
C GLY A 417 -2.07 0.88 -7.36
N LYS A 418 -2.09 2.20 -7.54
CA LYS A 418 -2.43 3.14 -6.47
C LYS A 418 -3.85 2.88 -5.95
N GLY A 419 -4.84 2.70 -6.82
CA GLY A 419 -6.20 2.34 -6.42
C GLY A 419 -6.27 1.01 -5.65
N PHE A 420 -5.55 -0.01 -6.11
CA PHE A 420 -5.43 -1.30 -5.43
C PHE A 420 -4.78 -1.15 -4.04
N ALA A 421 -3.67 -0.40 -3.93
CA ALA A 421 -2.98 -0.16 -2.67
C ALA A 421 -3.90 0.52 -1.65
N ILE A 422 -4.65 1.54 -2.06
CA ILE A 422 -5.58 2.27 -1.19
C ILE A 422 -6.75 1.36 -0.75
N GLY A 423 -7.31 0.56 -1.67
CA GLY A 423 -8.39 -0.37 -1.35
C GLY A 423 -7.96 -1.48 -0.37
N SER A 424 -6.75 -2.03 -0.57
CA SER A 424 -6.20 -3.03 0.34
C SER A 424 -5.89 -2.43 1.72
N ALA A 425 -5.37 -1.19 1.76
CA ALA A 425 -5.13 -0.47 3.01
C ALA A 425 -6.42 -0.21 3.81
N ALA A 426 -7.55 0.03 3.13
CA ALA A 426 -8.84 0.20 3.80
C ALA A 426 -9.30 -1.07 4.52
N LEU A 427 -9.23 -2.23 3.87
CA LEU A 427 -9.56 -3.53 4.49
C LEU A 427 -8.56 -3.89 5.60
N THR A 428 -7.27 -3.69 5.36
CA THR A 428 -6.21 -3.93 6.36
C THR A 428 -6.37 -3.00 7.56
N GLY A 429 -6.69 -1.73 7.35
CA GLY A 429 -6.90 -0.75 8.41
C GLY A 429 -8.06 -1.12 9.32
N LEU A 430 -9.14 -1.71 8.78
CA LEU A 430 -10.25 -2.21 9.58
C LEU A 430 -9.83 -3.44 10.43
N ALA A 431 -9.05 -4.35 9.86
CA ALA A 431 -8.51 -5.50 10.58
C ALA A 431 -7.54 -5.06 11.70
N LEU A 432 -6.70 -4.06 11.43
CA LEU A 432 -5.79 -3.48 12.43
C LEU A 432 -6.56 -2.75 13.54
N LEU A 433 -7.65 -2.02 13.21
CA LEU A 433 -8.52 -1.40 14.22
C LEU A 433 -9.13 -2.45 15.15
N ALA A 434 -9.58 -3.59 14.60
CA ALA A 434 -10.07 -4.69 15.41
C ALA A 434 -8.96 -5.31 16.27
N SER A 435 -7.76 -5.46 15.73
CA SER A 435 -6.58 -5.97 16.48
C SER A 435 -6.12 -5.02 17.60
N TYR A 436 -6.43 -3.72 17.51
CA TYR A 436 -6.16 -2.77 18.59
C TYR A 436 -6.87 -3.13 19.90
N VAL A 437 -8.05 -3.76 19.81
CA VAL A 437 -8.76 -4.25 21.00
C VAL A 437 -8.00 -5.39 21.68
N GLU A 438 -7.32 -6.24 20.91
CA GLU A 438 -6.46 -7.29 21.45
C GLU A 438 -5.23 -6.72 22.17
N GLU A 439 -4.66 -5.62 21.65
CA GLU A 439 -3.59 -4.90 22.36
C GLU A 439 -4.08 -4.30 23.68
N ILE A 440 -5.31 -3.78 23.73
CA ILE A 440 -5.91 -3.30 24.97
C ILE A 440 -6.03 -4.45 25.99
N ARG A 441 -6.50 -5.62 25.57
CA ARG A 441 -6.60 -6.82 26.40
C ARG A 441 -5.26 -7.15 27.05
N ILE A 442 -4.20 -7.25 26.26
CA ILE A 442 -2.85 -7.52 26.75
C ILE A 442 -2.34 -6.42 27.67
N GLY A 443 -2.60 -5.16 27.32
CA GLY A 443 -2.24 -4.00 28.13
C GLY A 443 -2.87 -4.05 29.53
N LEU A 444 -4.15 -4.33 29.63
CA LEU A 444 -4.87 -4.46 30.91
C LEU A 444 -4.33 -5.61 31.73
N THR A 445 -4.09 -6.75 31.12
CA THR A 445 -3.49 -7.92 31.78
C THR A 445 -2.11 -7.57 32.37
N ARG A 446 -1.27 -6.84 31.64
CA ARG A 446 0.05 -6.40 32.13
C ARG A 446 -0.04 -5.41 33.28
N LEU A 447 -1.10 -4.62 33.33
CA LEU A 447 -1.37 -3.71 34.46
C LEU A 447 -1.94 -4.45 35.69
N GLY A 448 -2.10 -5.78 35.62
CA GLY A 448 -2.64 -6.61 36.69
C GLY A 448 -4.16 -6.54 36.83
N GLN A 449 -4.86 -5.99 35.84
CA GLN A 449 -6.31 -5.97 35.81
C GLN A 449 -6.81 -7.32 35.27
N THR A 450 -7.55 -8.05 36.08
CA THR A 450 -8.07 -9.37 35.74
C THR A 450 -9.57 -9.37 35.46
N ILE A 451 -10.28 -8.31 35.89
CA ILE A 451 -11.73 -8.21 35.80
C ILE A 451 -12.13 -6.88 35.16
N LEU A 452 -13.08 -6.93 34.22
CA LEU A 452 -13.77 -5.77 33.67
C LEU A 452 -15.13 -5.63 34.38
N GLU A 453 -15.40 -4.48 34.97
CA GLU A 453 -16.71 -4.12 35.50
C GLU A 453 -17.48 -3.37 34.41
N LEU A 454 -18.45 -4.00 33.79
CA LEU A 454 -19.24 -3.41 32.73
C LEU A 454 -20.33 -2.46 33.28
N PRO A 455 -20.76 -1.44 32.52
CA PRO A 455 -21.78 -0.47 32.95
C PRO A 455 -23.12 -1.11 33.35
N ASN A 456 -23.42 -2.32 32.88
CA ASN A 456 -24.60 -3.09 33.23
C ASN A 456 -24.47 -3.89 34.57
N GLY A 457 -23.37 -3.71 35.29
CA GLY A 457 -23.08 -4.40 36.56
C GLY A 457 -22.58 -5.85 36.41
N ILE A 458 -22.34 -6.31 35.19
CA ILE A 458 -21.73 -7.63 34.92
C ILE A 458 -20.21 -7.50 35.02
N THR A 459 -19.59 -8.47 35.69
CA THR A 459 -18.12 -8.60 35.76
C THR A 459 -17.66 -9.68 34.80
N VAL A 460 -16.69 -9.37 33.95
CA VAL A 460 -16.14 -10.31 32.97
C VAL A 460 -14.62 -10.41 33.18
N ASP A 461 -14.07 -11.61 33.09
CA ASP A 461 -12.63 -11.80 33.11
C ASP A 461 -11.99 -11.19 31.85
N VAL A 462 -10.89 -10.45 32.03
CA VAL A 462 -10.18 -9.74 30.93
C VAL A 462 -9.77 -10.69 29.81
N HIS A 463 -9.36 -11.93 30.13
CA HIS A 463 -8.93 -12.90 29.14
C HIS A 463 -10.08 -13.46 28.31
N ASN A 464 -11.28 -13.57 28.90
CA ASN A 464 -12.47 -14.15 28.28
C ASN A 464 -13.45 -13.09 27.73
N ALA A 465 -13.16 -11.80 27.96
CA ALA A 465 -14.00 -10.70 27.50
C ALA A 465 -14.06 -10.67 25.97
N SER A 466 -15.28 -10.53 25.46
CA SER A 466 -15.55 -10.38 24.02
C SER A 466 -15.18 -8.98 23.52
N PHE A 467 -15.08 -8.82 22.19
CA PHE A 467 -14.93 -7.50 21.57
C PHE A 467 -16.01 -6.52 22.05
N THR A 468 -17.25 -6.97 22.14
CA THR A 468 -18.39 -6.16 22.63
C THR A 468 -18.21 -5.71 24.07
N ASP A 469 -17.66 -6.55 24.94
CA ASP A 469 -17.42 -6.21 26.34
C ASP A 469 -16.43 -5.07 26.47
N TYR A 470 -15.34 -5.06 25.66
CA TYR A 470 -14.40 -3.94 25.59
C TYR A 470 -15.06 -2.65 25.07
N MET A 471 -15.94 -2.76 24.06
CA MET A 471 -16.65 -1.59 23.54
C MET A 471 -17.59 -1.01 24.60
N LEU A 472 -18.26 -1.87 25.37
CA LEU A 472 -19.12 -1.44 26.49
C LEU A 472 -18.31 -0.86 27.66
N TYR A 473 -17.19 -1.50 28.03
CA TYR A 473 -16.32 -1.05 29.11
C TYR A 473 -15.76 0.36 28.87
N TYR A 474 -15.35 0.65 27.65
CA TYR A 474 -14.84 1.96 27.27
C TYR A 474 -15.91 2.94 26.77
N ASP A 475 -17.18 2.56 26.83
CA ASP A 475 -18.31 3.36 26.30
C ASP A 475 -18.05 3.87 24.86
N VAL A 476 -17.65 2.94 23.97
CA VAL A 476 -17.38 3.26 22.57
C VAL A 476 -18.69 3.36 21.80
N THR A 477 -19.39 4.47 22.00
CA THR A 477 -20.64 4.79 21.30
C THR A 477 -20.52 6.13 20.58
N LEU A 478 -21.28 6.33 19.53
CA LEU A 478 -21.32 7.61 18.80
C LEU A 478 -21.82 8.78 19.67
N MET A 479 -22.53 8.48 20.77
CA MET A 479 -23.01 9.48 21.70
C MET A 479 -21.95 9.89 22.72
N ASN A 480 -20.86 9.14 22.85
CA ASN A 480 -19.75 9.51 23.70
C ASN A 480 -18.96 10.68 23.08
N PRO A 481 -18.89 11.85 23.75
CA PRO A 481 -18.19 13.02 23.22
C PRO A 481 -16.71 12.76 22.87
N LYS A 482 -16.04 11.84 23.58
CA LYS A 482 -14.64 11.49 23.32
C LYS A 482 -14.50 10.76 21.99
N VAL A 483 -15.40 9.82 21.68
CA VAL A 483 -15.44 9.10 20.38
C VAL A 483 -15.75 10.08 19.25
N LEU A 484 -16.79 10.91 19.43
CA LEU A 484 -17.20 11.87 18.41
C LEU A 484 -16.09 12.90 18.13
N SER A 485 -15.45 13.43 19.19
CA SER A 485 -14.30 14.35 19.05
C SER A 485 -13.13 13.68 18.34
N GLY A 486 -12.83 12.41 18.68
CA GLY A 486 -11.83 11.62 17.99
C GLY A 486 -12.13 11.49 16.51
N MET A 487 -13.37 11.18 16.13
CA MET A 487 -13.78 11.05 14.71
C MET A 487 -13.58 12.36 13.93
N PHE A 488 -13.94 13.50 14.50
CA PHE A 488 -13.68 14.80 13.86
C PHE A 488 -12.19 15.08 13.71
N LEU A 489 -11.40 14.79 14.75
CA LEU A 489 -9.94 14.93 14.67
C LEU A 489 -9.33 14.02 13.60
N GLY A 490 -9.75 12.76 13.51
CA GLY A 490 -9.29 11.83 12.49
C GLY A 490 -9.64 12.29 11.08
N SER A 491 -10.88 12.73 10.86
CA SER A 491 -11.31 13.28 9.57
C SER A 491 -10.53 14.54 9.20
N MET A 492 -10.34 15.45 10.16
CA MET A 492 -9.51 16.65 9.95
C MET A 492 -8.06 16.30 9.60
N MET A 493 -7.48 15.28 10.27
CA MET A 493 -6.10 14.87 10.05
C MET A 493 -5.83 14.43 8.60
N ALA A 494 -6.78 13.75 7.94
CA ALA A 494 -6.65 13.35 6.55
C ALA A 494 -6.48 14.59 5.64
N PHE A 495 -7.33 15.60 5.81
CA PHE A 495 -7.25 16.85 5.04
C PHE A 495 -6.02 17.68 5.39
N LEU A 496 -5.69 17.79 6.67
CA LEU A 496 -4.51 18.53 7.12
C LEU A 496 -3.23 17.91 6.57
N PHE A 497 -3.11 16.60 6.61
CA PHE A 497 -1.97 15.87 6.06
C PHE A 497 -1.82 16.11 4.55
N CYS A 498 -2.91 16.01 3.79
CA CYS A 498 -2.91 16.31 2.36
C CYS A 498 -2.53 17.75 2.06
N GLY A 499 -3.10 18.72 2.79
CA GLY A 499 -2.76 20.13 2.62
C GLY A 499 -1.29 20.44 2.91
N LEU A 500 -0.74 19.83 3.96
CA LEU A 500 0.68 19.99 4.31
C LEU A 500 1.61 19.37 3.26
N THR A 501 1.29 18.19 2.74
CA THR A 501 2.09 17.53 1.69
C THR A 501 2.00 18.27 0.37
N MET A 502 0.84 18.77 -0.04
CA MET A 502 0.69 19.62 -1.22
C MET A 502 1.53 20.89 -1.13
N ASN A 503 1.49 21.59 0.01
CA ASN A 503 2.32 22.76 0.25
C ASN A 503 3.83 22.43 0.25
N ALA A 504 4.21 21.28 0.76
CA ALA A 504 5.59 20.78 0.75
C ALA A 504 6.09 20.54 -0.69
N VAL A 505 5.26 19.90 -1.53
CA VAL A 505 5.54 19.75 -2.97
C VAL A 505 5.71 21.10 -3.63
N GLY A 506 4.81 22.06 -3.37
CA GLY A 506 4.89 23.40 -3.94
C GLY A 506 6.20 24.13 -3.61
N ARG A 507 6.66 24.04 -2.35
CA ARG A 507 7.94 24.62 -1.95
C ARG A 507 9.15 23.94 -2.61
N ALA A 508 9.15 22.62 -2.65
CA ALA A 508 10.23 21.86 -3.29
C ALA A 508 10.27 22.11 -4.80
N ALA A 509 9.10 22.16 -5.47
CA ALA A 509 8.97 22.47 -6.89
C ALA A 509 9.47 23.88 -7.22
N ALA A 510 9.16 24.88 -6.38
CA ALA A 510 9.64 26.24 -6.58
C ALA A 510 11.17 26.31 -6.64
N HIS A 511 11.88 25.60 -5.77
CA HIS A 511 13.34 25.56 -5.81
C HIS A 511 13.88 24.88 -7.07
N MET A 512 13.19 23.84 -7.56
CA MET A 512 13.57 23.18 -8.81
C MET A 512 13.37 24.09 -10.01
N VAL A 513 12.22 24.74 -10.11
CA VAL A 513 11.89 25.71 -11.16
C VAL A 513 12.93 26.85 -11.20
N GLU A 514 13.29 27.42 -10.06
CA GLU A 514 14.31 28.45 -9.97
C GLU A 514 15.68 27.97 -10.47
N GLU A 515 16.07 26.75 -10.12
CA GLU A 515 17.35 26.18 -10.56
C GLU A 515 17.38 25.93 -12.07
N VAL A 516 16.32 25.35 -12.63
CA VAL A 516 16.26 25.12 -14.10
C VAL A 516 16.31 26.46 -14.86
N ARG A 517 15.56 27.47 -14.40
CA ARG A 517 15.62 28.81 -14.98
C ARG A 517 17.00 29.46 -14.84
N ARG A 518 17.68 29.25 -13.69
CA ARG A 518 19.05 29.72 -13.47
C ARG A 518 20.00 29.11 -14.49
N GLN A 519 19.93 27.81 -14.68
CA GLN A 519 20.83 27.11 -15.63
C GLN A 519 20.60 27.58 -17.06
N PHE A 520 19.36 27.72 -17.52
CA PHE A 520 19.06 28.25 -18.86
C PHE A 520 19.58 29.68 -19.07
N ARG A 521 19.58 30.51 -18.03
CA ARG A 521 20.07 31.90 -18.10
C ARG A 521 21.58 32.00 -18.02
N GLU A 522 22.24 31.22 -17.16
CA GLU A 522 23.64 31.39 -16.80
C GLU A 522 24.57 30.49 -17.62
N ILE A 523 24.15 29.28 -17.99
CA ILE A 523 24.95 28.35 -18.78
C ILE A 523 24.62 28.56 -20.26
N LYS A 524 25.45 29.37 -20.94
CA LYS A 524 25.26 29.64 -22.37
C LYS A 524 25.48 28.38 -23.19
N GLY A 525 24.60 28.11 -24.14
CA GLY A 525 24.70 26.95 -25.04
C GLY A 525 23.86 25.73 -24.62
N ILE A 526 23.21 25.71 -23.46
CA ILE A 526 22.30 24.61 -23.09
C ILE A 526 21.19 24.46 -24.14
N LEU A 527 20.44 25.52 -24.44
CA LEU A 527 19.31 25.49 -25.38
C LEU A 527 19.72 25.17 -26.82
N THR A 528 20.99 25.40 -27.19
CA THR A 528 21.54 25.03 -28.49
C THR A 528 22.18 23.64 -28.51
N GLY A 529 22.32 23.02 -27.35
CA GLY A 529 22.96 21.71 -27.22
C GLY A 529 24.51 21.74 -27.23
N GLU A 530 25.10 22.94 -27.12
CA GLU A 530 26.57 23.13 -27.09
C GLU A 530 27.15 22.95 -25.68
N ALA A 531 26.33 23.08 -24.64
CA ALA A 531 26.72 22.91 -23.25
C ALA A 531 25.80 21.90 -22.55
N GLU A 532 26.39 21.10 -21.65
CA GLU A 532 25.65 20.14 -20.83
C GLU A 532 25.04 20.83 -19.59
N PRO A 533 23.78 20.47 -19.21
CA PRO A 533 23.18 20.92 -17.96
C PRO A 533 23.85 20.29 -16.72
N ASP A 534 23.75 21.00 -15.59
CA ASP A 534 24.12 20.42 -14.28
C ASP A 534 22.95 19.61 -13.71
N TYR A 535 22.78 18.38 -14.20
CA TYR A 535 21.75 17.44 -13.73
C TYR A 535 21.93 17.08 -12.24
N ALA A 536 23.18 16.96 -11.79
CA ALA A 536 23.48 16.57 -10.41
C ALA A 536 22.93 17.58 -9.41
N ARG A 537 22.94 18.85 -9.75
CA ARG A 537 22.39 19.94 -8.94
C ARG A 537 20.88 19.81 -8.78
N CYS A 538 20.16 19.48 -9.83
CA CYS A 538 18.71 19.26 -9.78
C CYS A 538 18.35 18.06 -8.91
N VAL A 539 19.04 16.93 -9.06
CA VAL A 539 18.86 15.75 -8.20
C VAL A 539 19.14 16.09 -6.72
N GLN A 540 20.19 16.87 -6.45
CA GLN A 540 20.51 17.29 -5.08
C GLN A 540 19.42 18.16 -4.46
N ILE A 541 18.85 19.08 -5.22
CA ILE A 541 17.77 19.99 -4.77
C ILE A 541 16.50 19.17 -4.43
N SER A 542 16.05 18.28 -5.32
CA SER A 542 14.91 17.41 -5.05
C SER A 542 15.13 16.53 -3.83
N THR A 543 16.31 15.92 -3.71
CA THR A 543 16.64 15.05 -2.56
C THR A 543 16.59 15.81 -1.24
N LYS A 544 17.26 16.96 -1.14
CA LYS A 544 17.27 17.78 0.07
C LYS A 544 15.88 18.37 0.39
N GLY A 545 15.17 18.81 -0.65
CA GLY A 545 13.80 19.30 -0.52
C GLY A 545 12.87 18.24 0.06
N ALA A 546 12.87 17.05 -0.54
CA ALA A 546 12.05 15.93 -0.08
C ALA A 546 12.38 15.52 1.36
N GLN A 547 13.68 15.36 1.70
CA GLN A 547 14.11 14.99 3.06
C GLN A 547 13.68 15.99 4.12
N ARG A 548 13.72 17.29 3.81
CA ARG A 548 13.32 18.34 4.74
C ARG A 548 11.81 18.44 4.89
N GLU A 549 11.10 18.44 3.77
CA GLU A 549 9.67 18.70 3.71
C GLU A 549 8.82 17.52 4.19
N MET A 550 9.31 16.27 4.13
CA MET A 550 8.58 15.10 4.59
C MET A 550 8.48 14.99 6.12
N VAL A 551 9.37 15.65 6.87
CA VAL A 551 9.49 15.44 8.34
C VAL A 551 8.23 15.85 9.06
N PHE A 552 7.72 17.04 8.79
CA PHE A 552 6.59 17.58 9.54
C PHE A 552 5.27 16.81 9.28
N PRO A 553 4.86 16.53 8.04
CA PRO A 553 3.67 15.71 7.78
C PRO A 553 3.77 14.32 8.40
N SER A 554 4.93 13.66 8.27
CA SER A 554 5.11 12.31 8.80
C SER A 554 5.07 12.26 10.33
N LEU A 555 5.71 13.22 11.01
CA LEU A 555 5.64 13.31 12.48
C LEU A 555 4.21 13.59 12.96
N LEU A 556 3.45 14.40 12.24
CA LEU A 556 2.06 14.69 12.60
C LEU A 556 1.21 13.41 12.63
N ALA A 557 1.38 12.53 11.62
CA ALA A 557 0.65 11.25 11.54
C ALA A 557 0.99 10.32 12.74
N ILE A 558 2.22 10.37 13.25
CA ILE A 558 2.66 9.57 14.39
C ILE A 558 2.20 10.20 15.73
N ILE A 559 2.32 11.53 15.87
CA ILE A 559 2.04 12.21 17.13
C ILE A 559 0.53 12.32 17.41
N ALA A 560 -0.30 12.49 16.38
CA ALA A 560 -1.73 12.74 16.57
C ALA A 560 -2.47 11.58 17.29
N PRO A 561 -2.27 10.30 16.98
CA PRO A 561 -2.89 9.19 17.72
C PRO A 561 -2.42 9.16 19.18
N ILE A 562 -1.13 9.42 19.44
CA ILE A 562 -0.56 9.44 20.80
C ILE A 562 -1.16 10.57 21.61
N ALA A 563 -1.20 11.78 21.07
CA ALA A 563 -1.80 12.94 21.73
C ALA A 563 -3.30 12.72 22.02
N THR A 564 -4.03 12.16 21.04
CA THR A 564 -5.45 11.84 21.23
C THR A 564 -5.65 10.79 22.32
N GLY A 565 -4.79 9.77 22.38
CA GLY A 565 -4.83 8.75 23.43
C GLY A 565 -4.56 9.30 24.81
N LEU A 566 -3.62 10.24 24.95
CA LEU A 566 -3.31 10.89 26.24
C LEU A 566 -4.43 11.83 26.71
N ILE A 567 -5.14 12.48 25.79
CA ILE A 567 -6.18 13.48 26.11
C ILE A 567 -7.56 12.81 26.29
N PHE A 568 -7.95 11.94 25.38
CA PHE A 568 -9.30 11.37 25.34
C PHE A 568 -9.36 9.87 25.69
N GLY A 569 -8.20 9.24 25.89
CA GLY A 569 -8.12 7.80 26.18
C GLY A 569 -8.47 6.92 25.00
N VAL A 570 -8.74 5.63 25.28
CA VAL A 570 -9.09 4.60 24.29
C VAL A 570 -10.28 5.00 23.38
N PRO A 571 -11.40 5.53 23.94
CA PRO A 571 -12.53 5.95 23.08
C PRO A 571 -12.16 6.98 22.04
N GLY A 572 -11.32 7.96 22.43
CA GLY A 572 -10.86 9.00 21.51
C GLY A 572 -9.98 8.46 20.39
N VAL A 573 -9.10 7.50 20.70
CA VAL A 573 -8.24 6.85 19.69
C VAL A 573 -9.09 6.04 18.71
N ILE A 574 -10.06 5.27 19.18
CA ILE A 574 -10.96 4.52 18.30
C ILE A 574 -11.72 5.49 17.38
N GLY A 575 -12.24 6.58 17.92
CA GLY A 575 -12.87 7.63 17.12
C GLY A 575 -11.93 8.21 16.07
N LEU A 576 -10.70 8.57 16.44
CA LEU A 576 -9.68 9.10 15.54
C LEU A 576 -9.35 8.12 14.39
N LEU A 577 -9.21 6.83 14.70
CA LEU A 577 -8.91 5.81 13.70
C LEU A 577 -10.09 5.62 12.74
N ILE A 578 -11.34 5.60 13.22
CA ILE A 578 -12.53 5.50 12.38
C ILE A 578 -12.65 6.74 11.46
N GLY A 579 -12.52 7.94 12.01
CA GLY A 579 -12.59 9.19 11.25
C GLY A 579 -11.48 9.31 10.22
N GLY A 580 -10.24 8.97 10.62
CA GLY A 580 -9.08 8.98 9.74
C GLY A 580 -9.16 7.93 8.63
N LEU A 581 -9.61 6.70 8.94
CA LEU A 581 -9.76 5.64 7.96
C LEU A 581 -10.84 6.00 6.92
N SER A 582 -12.02 6.43 7.36
CA SER A 582 -13.14 6.73 6.45
C SER A 582 -12.84 7.93 5.54
N SER A 583 -12.43 9.06 6.10
CA SER A 583 -12.12 10.26 5.33
C SER A 583 -10.84 10.12 4.53
N GLY A 584 -9.82 9.48 5.10
CA GLY A 584 -8.54 9.23 4.45
C GLY A 584 -8.67 8.30 3.25
N PHE A 585 -9.47 7.25 3.35
CA PHE A 585 -9.74 6.34 2.23
C PHE A 585 -10.40 7.08 1.05
N VAL A 586 -11.49 7.81 1.33
CA VAL A 586 -12.20 8.56 0.27
C VAL A 586 -11.29 9.60 -0.37
N LEU A 587 -10.50 10.34 0.45
CA LEU A 587 -9.60 11.37 -0.05
C LEU A 587 -8.41 10.78 -0.83
N ALA A 588 -7.94 9.59 -0.46
CA ALA A 588 -6.85 8.92 -1.18
C ALA A 588 -7.29 8.36 -2.54
N ILE A 589 -8.54 7.90 -2.67
CA ILE A 589 -9.12 7.47 -3.96
C ILE A 589 -9.41 8.67 -4.87
N PHE A 590 -9.80 9.80 -4.28
CA PHE A 590 -9.99 11.07 -5.00
C PHE A 590 -8.72 11.54 -5.71
#